data_28def1bf0031c3b2a91dcfd45a736e4a
#
_entry.id   28def1bf0031c3b2a91dcfd45a736e4a
#
_cell.length_a   1.000
_cell.length_b   1.000
_cell.length_c   1.000
_cell.angle_alpha   90.00
_cell.angle_beta   90.00
_cell.angle_gamma   90.00
#
_symmetry.space_group_name_H-M   'P 1'
#
loop_
_entity.id
_entity.type
_entity.pdbx_description
1 polymer ?
#
loop_
_entity_poly.entity_id
_entity_poly.type
_entity_poly.pdbx_seq_one_letter_code
_entity_poly.pdbx_strand_id
1 'polypeptide(L)'
;MMDKAKLEYIWLDGYEPTQNMRSKTMVRENFSGDLEECPVWMFDGSSTRQAEGGASDCLLKPVAIFPDPARINGYLVMCEVMNPDGTPHPSNGRATIDDDDNDFWFGYEQEYFIMDADTQLPVGFPVGGYPGPQGLYYCSVGGKNTHGRNFVEEHADLCLEAGINFEGINQEVACGQWEFQIFAKGAKRAGDEL
;
A
#
# COMPACT_ATOMS: atom_id res chain seq x y z
N MET A 1 5.64 26.54 -13.04
CA MET A 1 5.68 25.45 -12.05
C MET A 1 4.29 25.36 -11.44
N MET A 2 3.76 24.15 -11.23
CA MET A 2 2.51 24.05 -10.46
C MET A 2 2.88 24.18 -8.99
N ASP A 3 2.40 25.26 -8.36
CA ASP A 3 2.64 25.52 -6.92
C ASP A 3 1.77 24.61 -6.00
N LYS A 4 1.05 23.64 -6.60
CA LYS A 4 0.11 22.76 -5.89
C LYS A 4 0.56 21.31 -5.93
N ALA A 5 0.58 20.66 -4.76
CA ALA A 5 0.83 19.23 -4.60
C ALA A 5 -0.46 18.49 -4.21
N LYS A 6 -0.54 17.22 -4.60
CA LYS A 6 -1.58 16.27 -4.19
C LYS A 6 -1.01 15.36 -3.11
N LEU A 7 -1.59 15.40 -1.93
CA LEU A 7 -1.21 14.54 -0.81
C LEU A 7 -2.30 13.48 -0.64
N GLU A 8 -2.05 12.25 -1.02
CA GLU A 8 -2.96 11.14 -0.79
C GLU A 8 -2.69 10.53 0.57
N TYR A 9 -3.60 10.80 1.50
CA TYR A 9 -3.59 10.26 2.86
C TYR A 9 -4.15 8.84 2.82
N ILE A 10 -3.34 7.87 3.23
CA ILE A 10 -3.64 6.43 3.21
C ILE A 10 -3.71 5.93 4.64
N TRP A 11 -4.76 5.17 4.99
CA TRP A 11 -4.90 4.55 6.31
C TRP A 11 -5.58 3.19 6.23
N LEU A 12 -5.47 2.43 7.30
CA LEU A 12 -6.17 1.15 7.47
C LEU A 12 -7.50 1.38 8.20
N ASP A 13 -8.58 0.80 7.69
CA ASP A 13 -9.91 0.90 8.28
C ASP A 13 -10.11 0.01 9.53
N GLY A 14 -11.34 -0.04 10.07
CA GLY A 14 -11.70 -0.84 11.24
C GLY A 14 -12.40 -2.16 10.91
N TYR A 15 -12.33 -2.64 9.67
CA TYR A 15 -12.94 -3.91 9.31
C TYR A 15 -12.13 -5.09 9.86
N GLU A 16 -12.83 -6.14 10.31
CA GLU A 16 -12.26 -7.38 10.81
C GLU A 16 -12.72 -8.56 9.96
N PRO A 17 -11.92 -9.62 9.84
CA PRO A 17 -10.60 -9.85 10.44
C PRO A 17 -9.45 -9.15 9.69
N THR A 18 -9.70 -8.58 8.53
CA THR A 18 -8.70 -7.93 7.69
C THR A 18 -9.10 -6.49 7.43
N GLN A 19 -8.22 -5.58 7.76
CA GLN A 19 -8.36 -4.17 7.46
C GLN A 19 -8.15 -3.91 5.98
N ASN A 20 -8.87 -2.91 5.44
CA ASN A 20 -8.66 -2.45 4.07
C ASN A 20 -7.96 -1.09 4.08
N MET A 21 -7.14 -0.84 3.07
CA MET A 21 -6.59 0.49 2.83
C MET A 21 -7.69 1.43 2.34
N ARG A 22 -7.68 2.64 2.88
CA ARG A 22 -8.53 3.76 2.48
C ARG A 22 -7.66 4.93 2.11
N SER A 23 -8.14 5.78 1.24
CA SER A 23 -7.42 7.01 0.92
C SER A 23 -8.35 8.19 0.66
N LYS A 24 -7.82 9.38 0.85
CA LYS A 24 -8.39 10.66 0.43
C LYS A 24 -7.27 11.65 0.10
N THR A 25 -7.50 12.49 -0.88
CA THR A 25 -6.47 13.40 -1.39
C THR A 25 -6.71 14.84 -0.97
N MET A 26 -5.70 15.46 -0.38
CA MET A 26 -5.63 16.89 -0.09
C MET A 26 -4.80 17.60 -1.17
N VAL A 27 -5.14 18.84 -1.47
CA VAL A 27 -4.33 19.72 -2.31
C VAL A 27 -3.67 20.79 -1.43
N ARG A 28 -2.34 20.89 -1.52
CA ARG A 28 -1.53 21.88 -0.79
C ARG A 28 -0.80 22.80 -1.77
N GLU A 29 -0.69 24.08 -1.40
CA GLU A 29 0.14 25.05 -2.11
C GLU A 29 1.50 25.15 -1.45
N ASN A 30 2.55 25.36 -2.25
CA ASN A 30 3.94 25.57 -1.80
C ASN A 30 4.46 24.46 -0.88
N PHE A 31 4.10 23.20 -1.17
CA PHE A 31 4.50 22.04 -0.38
C PHE A 31 5.95 21.62 -0.73
N SER A 32 6.81 21.46 0.28
CA SER A 32 8.23 21.12 0.09
C SER A 32 8.46 19.63 -0.19
N GLY A 33 7.55 18.76 0.22
CA GLY A 33 7.73 17.30 0.26
C GLY A 33 8.05 16.76 1.66
N ASP A 34 8.10 17.63 2.68
CA ASP A 34 8.46 17.22 4.03
C ASP A 34 7.24 16.72 4.83
N LEU A 35 7.43 15.62 5.57
CA LEU A 35 6.38 15.01 6.39
C LEU A 35 5.82 16.00 7.44
N GLU A 36 6.65 16.82 8.02
CA GLU A 36 6.27 17.82 9.04
C GLU A 36 5.30 18.88 8.51
N GLU A 37 5.26 19.08 7.19
CA GLU A 37 4.30 19.99 6.55
C GLU A 37 2.94 19.35 6.28
N CYS A 38 2.81 18.03 6.47
CA CYS A 38 1.57 17.30 6.31
C CYS A 38 0.66 17.55 7.53
N PRO A 39 -0.48 18.26 7.38
CA PRO A 39 -1.36 18.50 8.52
C PRO A 39 -2.10 17.23 8.95
N VAL A 40 -2.42 17.13 10.23
CA VAL A 40 -3.43 16.17 10.71
C VAL A 40 -4.75 16.49 10.04
N TRP A 41 -5.43 15.45 9.54
CA TRP A 41 -6.70 15.63 8.83
C TRP A 41 -7.80 14.75 9.41
N MET A 42 -9.04 15.23 9.37
CA MET A 42 -10.20 14.51 9.88
C MET A 42 -10.88 13.68 8.78
N PHE A 43 -11.52 12.58 9.20
CA PHE A 43 -12.39 11.79 8.35
C PHE A 43 -13.56 11.23 9.15
N ASP A 44 -14.62 10.80 8.46
CA ASP A 44 -15.78 10.15 9.06
C ASP A 44 -15.51 8.67 9.31
N GLY A 45 -15.16 8.33 10.55
CA GLY A 45 -14.88 6.97 10.99
C GLY A 45 -16.09 6.03 10.94
N SER A 46 -17.32 6.56 10.90
CA SER A 46 -18.52 5.72 10.79
C SER A 46 -18.57 4.97 9.45
N SER A 47 -18.02 5.57 8.40
CA SER A 47 -17.94 4.98 7.07
C SER A 47 -16.87 3.89 6.93
N THR A 48 -16.00 3.76 7.92
CA THR A 48 -14.84 2.83 7.93
C THR A 48 -14.84 1.87 9.13
N ARG A 49 -15.95 1.76 9.86
CA ARG A 49 -16.08 0.97 11.11
C ARG A 49 -15.10 1.39 12.22
N GLN A 50 -14.78 2.67 12.29
CA GLN A 50 -13.84 3.22 13.29
C GLN A 50 -14.52 4.19 14.27
N ALA A 51 -15.79 4.53 14.05
CA ALA A 51 -16.57 5.33 14.98
C ALA A 51 -18.07 5.04 14.85
N GLU A 52 -18.85 5.48 15.84
CA GLU A 52 -20.32 5.45 15.78
C GLU A 52 -20.86 6.76 15.21
N GLY A 53 -22.02 6.69 14.51
CA GLY A 53 -22.58 7.81 13.74
C GLY A 53 -22.89 9.09 14.52
N GLY A 54 -22.93 9.03 15.85
CA GLY A 54 -23.18 10.20 16.71
C GLY A 54 -21.91 10.97 17.13
N ALA A 55 -20.70 10.36 16.95
CA ALA A 55 -19.40 10.95 17.27
C ALA A 55 -18.38 10.32 16.30
N SER A 56 -18.49 10.70 15.02
CA SER A 56 -17.85 9.97 13.93
C SER A 56 -16.48 10.50 13.52
N ASP A 57 -16.01 11.59 14.08
CA ASP A 57 -14.71 12.18 13.72
C ASP A 57 -13.56 11.30 14.21
N CYS A 58 -12.69 10.92 13.26
CA CYS A 58 -11.38 10.35 13.52
C CYS A 58 -10.30 11.22 12.86
N LEU A 59 -9.06 11.11 13.35
CA LEU A 59 -7.94 11.88 12.84
C LEU A 59 -6.98 10.96 12.08
N LEU A 60 -6.42 11.49 10.97
CA LEU A 60 -5.31 10.92 10.23
C LEU A 60 -4.05 11.69 10.61
N LYS A 61 -3.14 11.02 11.30
CA LYS A 61 -1.83 11.55 11.67
C LYS A 61 -0.79 11.04 10.69
N PRO A 62 -0.18 11.90 9.85
CA PRO A 62 0.90 11.50 8.95
C PRO A 62 2.08 10.88 9.70
N VAL A 63 2.62 9.77 9.17
CA VAL A 63 3.74 9.04 9.77
C VAL A 63 4.85 8.68 8.79
N ALA A 64 4.54 8.60 7.49
CA ALA A 64 5.52 8.45 6.42
C ALA A 64 5.03 9.17 5.16
N ILE A 65 5.96 9.57 4.31
CA ILE A 65 5.67 10.22 3.03
C ILE A 65 6.61 9.69 1.95
N PHE A 66 6.05 9.46 0.77
CA PHE A 66 6.78 9.03 -0.42
C PHE A 66 6.34 9.87 -1.61
N PRO A 67 7.24 10.24 -2.54
CA PRO A 67 6.80 10.78 -3.83
C PRO A 67 5.94 9.76 -4.56
N ASP A 68 4.93 10.24 -5.28
CA ASP A 68 4.10 9.41 -6.14
C ASP A 68 4.49 9.65 -7.61
N PRO A 69 5.31 8.80 -8.20
CA PRO A 69 5.79 8.98 -9.57
C PRO A 69 4.70 8.82 -10.64
N ALA A 70 3.57 8.18 -10.30
CA ALA A 70 2.44 8.02 -11.20
C ALA A 70 1.62 9.33 -11.38
N ARG A 71 1.80 10.32 -10.50
CA ARG A 71 1.00 11.56 -10.51
C ARG A 71 1.87 12.82 -10.40
N ILE A 72 1.60 13.80 -11.24
CA ILE A 72 2.29 15.10 -11.22
C ILE A 72 2.12 15.76 -9.84
N ASN A 73 3.23 16.09 -9.18
CA ASN A 73 3.28 16.66 -7.83
C ASN A 73 2.45 15.85 -6.83
N GLY A 74 2.50 14.52 -6.94
CA GLY A 74 1.83 13.58 -6.06
C GLY A 74 2.74 13.12 -4.92
N TYR A 75 2.12 12.86 -3.77
CA TYR A 75 2.75 12.22 -2.62
C TYR A 75 1.78 11.23 -2.00
N LEU A 76 2.30 10.07 -1.59
CA LEU A 76 1.62 9.07 -0.78
C LEU A 76 1.98 9.35 0.68
N VAL A 77 0.97 9.58 1.52
CA VAL A 77 1.14 9.94 2.94
C VAL A 77 0.50 8.85 3.79
N MET A 78 1.32 7.97 4.34
CA MET A 78 0.84 6.95 5.27
C MET A 78 0.44 7.57 6.59
N CYS A 79 -0.70 7.15 7.14
CA CYS A 79 -1.31 7.76 8.32
C CYS A 79 -1.67 6.74 9.39
N GLU A 80 -1.47 7.11 10.64
CA GLU A 80 -2.09 6.49 11.81
C GLU A 80 -3.48 7.06 12.04
N VAL A 81 -4.43 6.19 12.45
CA VAL A 81 -5.75 6.62 12.89
C VAL A 81 -5.70 6.94 14.39
N MET A 82 -6.20 8.14 14.74
CA MET A 82 -6.25 8.64 16.10
C MET A 82 -7.69 9.02 16.47
N ASN A 83 -8.00 8.91 17.75
CA ASN A 83 -9.22 9.48 18.33
C ASN A 83 -9.18 11.02 18.27
N PRO A 84 -10.34 11.71 18.42
CA PRO A 84 -10.39 13.18 18.43
C PRO A 84 -9.54 13.84 19.53
N ASP A 85 -9.28 13.13 20.61
CA ASP A 85 -8.42 13.58 21.72
C ASP A 85 -6.91 13.38 21.46
N GLY A 86 -6.55 12.83 20.29
CA GLY A 86 -5.18 12.57 19.89
C GLY A 86 -4.58 11.28 20.44
N THR A 87 -5.34 10.44 21.11
CA THR A 87 -4.89 9.09 21.49
C THR A 87 -5.02 8.12 20.31
N PRO A 88 -4.18 7.06 20.24
CA PRO A 88 -4.30 6.06 19.18
C PRO A 88 -5.70 5.42 19.18
N HIS A 89 -6.29 5.30 17.99
CA HIS A 89 -7.56 4.59 17.82
C HIS A 89 -7.36 3.08 18.06
N PRO A 90 -8.34 2.33 18.61
CA PRO A 90 -8.22 0.89 18.84
C PRO A 90 -7.85 0.05 17.60
N SER A 91 -8.23 0.50 16.40
CA SER A 91 -7.85 -0.15 15.14
C SER A 91 -6.42 0.18 14.65
N ASN A 92 -5.71 1.07 15.35
CA ASN A 92 -4.35 1.50 14.98
C ASN A 92 -3.30 0.48 15.47
N GLY A 93 -3.09 -0.58 14.69
CA GLY A 93 -2.09 -1.60 14.99
C GLY A 93 -0.66 -1.05 14.99
N ARG A 94 -0.35 -0.06 14.13
CA ARG A 94 0.99 0.55 14.06
C ARG A 94 1.42 1.18 15.38
N ALA A 95 0.49 1.79 16.12
CA ALA A 95 0.80 2.40 17.43
C ALA A 95 1.17 1.38 18.52
N THR A 96 0.90 0.08 18.30
CA THR A 96 1.28 -0.98 19.24
C THR A 96 2.69 -1.52 19.01
N ILE A 97 3.32 -1.15 17.88
CA ILE A 97 4.69 -1.55 17.56
C ILE A 97 5.66 -0.73 18.40
N ASP A 98 6.54 -1.43 19.14
CA ASP A 98 7.61 -0.79 19.88
C ASP A 98 8.73 -0.34 18.94
N ASP A 99 9.24 0.88 19.10
CA ASP A 99 10.34 1.42 18.28
C ASP A 99 11.72 0.89 18.71
N ASP A 100 11.82 0.17 19.82
CA ASP A 100 13.07 -0.46 20.26
C ASP A 100 13.58 -1.53 19.28
N ASP A 101 12.73 -1.98 18.32
CA ASP A 101 13.10 -2.94 17.26
C ASP A 101 13.82 -2.30 16.06
N ASN A 102 14.22 -1.05 16.14
CA ASN A 102 14.89 -0.33 15.05
C ASN A 102 16.23 -0.95 14.59
N ASP A 103 16.81 -1.87 15.35
CA ASP A 103 18.03 -2.58 14.97
C ASP A 103 17.77 -3.86 14.17
N PHE A 104 16.54 -4.35 14.13
CA PHE A 104 16.16 -5.52 13.36
C PHE A 104 15.78 -5.18 11.93
N TRP A 105 16.02 -6.12 11.03
CA TRP A 105 15.58 -6.07 9.65
C TRP A 105 14.29 -6.87 9.49
N PHE A 106 13.33 -6.30 8.78
CA PHE A 106 12.05 -6.93 8.48
C PHE A 106 11.90 -7.06 6.97
N GLY A 107 11.62 -8.27 6.50
CA GLY A 107 11.34 -8.59 5.11
C GLY A 107 9.90 -9.02 4.95
N TYR A 108 9.25 -8.52 3.90
CA TYR A 108 7.92 -8.93 3.49
C TYR A 108 7.97 -9.44 2.06
N GLU A 109 7.29 -10.56 1.83
CA GLU A 109 7.06 -11.16 0.53
C GLU A 109 5.56 -11.03 0.25
N GLN A 110 5.19 -9.99 -0.51
CA GLN A 110 3.78 -9.75 -0.82
C GLN A 110 3.38 -10.47 -2.09
N GLU A 111 2.56 -11.49 -1.94
CA GLU A 111 1.97 -12.21 -3.05
C GLU A 111 0.62 -11.63 -3.47
N TYR A 112 0.34 -11.64 -4.76
CA TYR A 112 -0.91 -11.14 -5.32
C TYR A 112 -1.24 -11.77 -6.66
N PHE A 113 -2.51 -11.71 -7.05
CA PHE A 113 -2.97 -12.08 -8.38
C PHE A 113 -3.29 -10.85 -9.21
N ILE A 114 -2.81 -10.82 -10.44
CA ILE A 114 -3.29 -9.85 -11.43
C ILE A 114 -4.59 -10.39 -12.00
N MET A 115 -5.67 -9.63 -11.84
CA MET A 115 -7.01 -10.05 -12.26
C MET A 115 -7.38 -9.42 -13.59
N ASP A 116 -7.93 -10.20 -14.49
CA ASP A 116 -8.55 -9.70 -15.71
C ASP A 116 -9.92 -9.08 -15.37
N ALA A 117 -10.14 -7.84 -15.78
CA ALA A 117 -11.34 -7.08 -15.40
C ALA A 117 -12.64 -7.62 -16.01
N ASP A 118 -12.57 -8.22 -17.19
CA ASP A 118 -13.75 -8.72 -17.90
C ASP A 118 -14.17 -10.10 -17.40
N THR A 119 -13.20 -10.99 -17.19
CA THR A 119 -13.46 -12.36 -16.78
C THR A 119 -13.50 -12.55 -15.27
N GLN A 120 -12.94 -11.62 -14.49
CA GLN A 120 -12.75 -11.72 -13.05
C GLN A 120 -11.91 -12.95 -12.64
N LEU A 121 -11.06 -13.43 -13.53
CA LEU A 121 -10.12 -14.52 -13.32
C LEU A 121 -8.69 -13.97 -13.32
N PRO A 122 -7.72 -14.66 -12.69
CA PRO A 122 -6.32 -14.31 -12.85
C PRO A 122 -5.89 -14.30 -14.32
N VAL A 123 -5.02 -13.35 -14.68
CA VAL A 123 -4.51 -13.26 -16.05
C VAL A 123 -3.83 -14.56 -16.49
N GLY A 124 -4.09 -14.99 -17.73
CA GLY A 124 -3.57 -16.25 -18.26
C GLY A 124 -4.45 -17.48 -17.97
N PHE A 125 -5.52 -17.33 -17.20
CA PHE A 125 -6.49 -18.41 -17.08
C PHE A 125 -7.19 -18.63 -18.42
N PRO A 126 -7.36 -19.90 -18.86
CA PRO A 126 -8.09 -20.19 -20.09
C PRO A 126 -9.58 -19.94 -19.92
N VAL A 127 -10.21 -19.43 -20.96
CA VAL A 127 -11.67 -19.26 -20.98
C VAL A 127 -12.35 -20.64 -20.95
N GLY A 128 -13.19 -20.87 -19.93
CA GLY A 128 -13.96 -22.10 -19.79
C GLY A 128 -13.14 -23.33 -19.38
N GLY A 129 -11.97 -23.13 -18.81
CA GLY A 129 -11.07 -24.20 -18.36
C GLY A 129 -10.30 -23.86 -17.09
N TYR A 130 -9.29 -24.65 -16.81
CA TYR A 130 -8.36 -24.47 -15.70
C TYR A 130 -6.96 -24.19 -16.22
N PRO A 131 -6.14 -23.41 -15.50
CA PRO A 131 -4.71 -23.27 -15.83
C PRO A 131 -3.98 -24.59 -15.62
N GLY A 132 -2.72 -24.65 -16.06
CA GLY A 132 -1.83 -25.75 -15.72
C GLY A 132 -1.66 -25.91 -14.20
N PRO A 133 -1.13 -27.04 -13.74
CA PRO A 133 -0.85 -27.24 -12.31
C PRO A 133 0.17 -26.21 -11.80
N GLN A 134 0.10 -25.94 -10.50
CA GLN A 134 1.07 -25.07 -9.81
C GLN A 134 2.51 -25.54 -10.05
N GLY A 135 3.42 -24.59 -10.03
CA GLY A 135 4.85 -24.81 -10.23
C GLY A 135 5.33 -24.57 -11.66
N LEU A 136 4.48 -24.68 -12.68
CA LEU A 136 4.84 -24.35 -14.07
C LEU A 136 5.17 -22.87 -14.26
N TYR A 137 4.64 -22.03 -13.40
CA TYR A 137 4.67 -20.56 -13.50
C TYR A 137 5.82 -19.96 -12.68
N TYR A 138 6.30 -20.69 -11.65
CA TYR A 138 7.31 -20.19 -10.71
C TYR A 138 8.59 -19.78 -11.42
N CYS A 139 8.98 -18.50 -11.25
CA CYS A 139 10.14 -17.88 -11.88
C CYS A 139 10.20 -18.07 -13.39
N SER A 140 9.05 -18.21 -14.05
CA SER A 140 8.97 -18.54 -15.47
C SER A 140 9.39 -17.35 -16.35
N VAL A 141 9.91 -17.66 -17.53
CA VAL A 141 10.24 -16.68 -18.57
C VAL A 141 9.57 -17.04 -19.90
N GLY A 142 9.35 -16.02 -20.72
CA GLY A 142 8.72 -16.19 -22.04
C GLY A 142 7.20 -16.26 -21.98
N GLY A 143 6.56 -16.10 -23.13
CA GLY A 143 5.11 -15.83 -23.22
C GLY A 143 4.18 -16.99 -22.93
N LYS A 144 4.70 -18.20 -22.74
CA LYS A 144 3.83 -19.39 -22.53
C LYS A 144 3.28 -19.47 -21.10
N ASN A 145 4.12 -19.23 -20.11
CA ASN A 145 3.77 -19.42 -18.71
C ASN A 145 3.87 -18.11 -17.90
N THR A 146 4.38 -17.02 -18.50
CA THR A 146 4.52 -15.73 -17.84
C THR A 146 3.37 -14.81 -18.25
N HIS A 147 2.52 -14.45 -17.30
CA HIS A 147 1.36 -13.60 -17.51
C HIS A 147 1.42 -12.38 -16.61
N GLY A 148 1.16 -11.18 -17.18
CA GLY A 148 1.10 -9.93 -16.42
C GLY A 148 2.43 -9.25 -16.11
N ARG A 149 3.57 -9.70 -16.66
CA ARG A 149 4.91 -9.14 -16.38
C ARG A 149 4.99 -7.63 -16.57
N ASN A 150 4.33 -7.09 -17.59
CA ASN A 150 4.35 -5.66 -17.87
C ASN A 150 3.76 -4.82 -16.71
N PHE A 151 2.71 -5.29 -16.04
CA PHE A 151 2.15 -4.61 -14.86
C PHE A 151 3.12 -4.64 -13.68
N VAL A 152 3.78 -5.78 -13.49
CA VAL A 152 4.71 -5.99 -12.38
C VAL A 152 5.98 -5.15 -12.54
N GLU A 153 6.51 -5.07 -13.76
CA GLU A 153 7.67 -4.23 -14.07
C GLU A 153 7.34 -2.74 -13.90
N GLU A 154 6.17 -2.29 -14.36
CA GLU A 154 5.70 -0.90 -14.14
C GLU A 154 5.53 -0.60 -12.65
N HIS A 155 4.96 -1.52 -11.88
CA HIS A 155 4.85 -1.39 -10.43
C HIS A 155 6.23 -1.30 -9.75
N ALA A 156 7.17 -2.17 -10.15
CA ALA A 156 8.53 -2.15 -9.62
C ALA A 156 9.23 -0.81 -9.90
N ASP A 157 9.12 -0.30 -11.14
CA ASP A 157 9.69 1.00 -11.52
C ASP A 157 9.11 2.13 -10.66
N LEU A 158 7.79 2.17 -10.44
CA LEU A 158 7.13 3.16 -9.59
C LEU A 158 7.60 3.06 -8.12
N CYS A 159 7.77 1.86 -7.57
CA CYS A 159 8.28 1.66 -6.22
C CYS A 159 9.72 2.18 -6.07
N LEU A 160 10.57 1.90 -7.06
CA LEU A 160 11.96 2.39 -7.08
C LEU A 160 12.02 3.92 -7.20
N GLU A 161 11.19 4.53 -8.05
CA GLU A 161 11.10 5.98 -8.20
C GLU A 161 10.53 6.65 -6.94
N ALA A 162 9.63 5.98 -6.21
CA ALA A 162 9.13 6.43 -4.92
C ALA A 162 10.17 6.35 -3.79
N GLY A 163 11.29 5.66 -4.01
CA GLY A 163 12.35 5.49 -3.02
C GLY A 163 12.05 4.46 -1.94
N ILE A 164 11.14 3.52 -2.23
CA ILE A 164 10.82 2.38 -1.35
C ILE A 164 11.98 1.38 -1.37
N ASN A 165 12.24 0.72 -0.22
CA ASN A 165 13.22 -0.36 -0.11
C ASN A 165 12.72 -1.65 -0.77
N PHE A 166 12.55 -1.56 -2.08
CA PHE A 166 12.07 -2.64 -2.94
C PHE A 166 13.24 -3.53 -3.35
N GLU A 167 13.15 -4.83 -3.06
CA GLU A 167 14.27 -5.77 -3.25
C GLU A 167 14.14 -6.60 -4.52
N GLY A 168 12.92 -6.91 -4.95
CA GLY A 168 12.75 -7.72 -6.15
C GLY A 168 11.32 -8.15 -6.42
N ILE A 169 11.18 -8.87 -7.54
CA ILE A 169 9.94 -9.47 -8.01
C ILE A 169 10.20 -10.87 -8.53
N ASN A 170 9.25 -11.75 -8.39
CA ASN A 170 9.21 -13.04 -9.09
C ASN A 170 7.76 -13.45 -9.38
N GLN A 171 7.61 -14.26 -10.42
CA GLN A 171 6.35 -14.93 -10.65
C GLN A 171 6.24 -16.12 -9.71
N GLU A 172 5.05 -16.27 -9.11
CA GLU A 172 4.74 -17.28 -8.15
C GLU A 172 4.16 -18.56 -8.79
N VAL A 173 3.85 -19.56 -7.94
CA VAL A 173 3.53 -20.93 -8.36
C VAL A 173 2.26 -21.06 -9.17
N ALA A 174 1.29 -20.14 -8.99
CA ALA A 174 0.02 -20.17 -9.70
C ALA A 174 0.02 -19.23 -10.92
N CYS A 175 -0.83 -19.53 -11.89
CA CYS A 175 -1.02 -18.72 -13.08
C CYS A 175 -1.50 -17.30 -12.72
N GLY A 176 -0.77 -16.26 -13.15
CA GLY A 176 -1.10 -14.86 -12.86
C GLY A 176 -0.78 -14.41 -11.43
N GLN A 177 -0.13 -15.27 -10.65
CA GLN A 177 0.37 -14.94 -9.31
C GLN A 177 1.79 -14.38 -9.40
N TRP A 178 2.03 -13.31 -8.65
CA TRP A 178 3.29 -12.62 -8.56
C TRP A 178 3.60 -12.25 -7.11
N GLU A 179 4.85 -11.98 -6.86
CA GLU A 179 5.38 -11.55 -5.58
C GLU A 179 6.30 -10.34 -5.76
N PHE A 180 6.31 -9.45 -4.78
CA PHE A 180 7.39 -8.48 -4.60
C PHE A 180 7.90 -8.51 -3.16
N GLN A 181 9.15 -8.07 -2.96
CA GLN A 181 9.79 -8.05 -1.67
C GLN A 181 10.12 -6.63 -1.24
N ILE A 182 9.81 -6.34 0.04
CA ILE A 182 10.23 -5.13 0.76
C ILE A 182 11.14 -5.57 1.90
N PHE A 183 12.27 -4.89 2.07
CA PHE A 183 13.23 -5.21 3.12
C PHE A 183 13.81 -3.95 3.74
N ALA A 184 13.36 -3.61 4.94
CA ALA A 184 13.78 -2.40 5.62
C ALA A 184 14.17 -2.64 7.08
N LYS A 185 15.03 -1.77 7.61
CA LYS A 185 15.41 -1.75 9.01
C LYS A 185 14.36 -1.01 9.82
N GLY A 186 13.81 -1.66 10.86
CA GLY A 186 12.74 -1.17 11.72
C GLY A 186 11.35 -1.63 11.27
N ALA A 187 10.55 -2.12 12.22
CA ALA A 187 9.24 -2.71 11.94
C ALA A 187 8.23 -1.72 11.36
N LYS A 188 8.17 -0.50 11.92
CA LYS A 188 7.28 0.55 11.40
C LYS A 188 7.64 0.96 10.00
N ARG A 189 8.94 1.18 9.73
CA ARG A 189 9.41 1.56 8.41
C ARG A 189 9.09 0.51 7.36
N ALA A 190 9.39 -0.76 7.66
CA ALA A 190 9.11 -1.85 6.74
C ALA A 190 7.61 -1.99 6.44
N GLY A 191 6.74 -1.82 7.46
CA GLY A 191 5.29 -1.83 7.30
C GLY A 191 4.74 -0.60 6.57
N ASP A 192 5.33 0.58 6.76
CA ASP A 192 4.91 1.80 6.07
C ASP A 192 5.28 1.77 4.56
N GLU A 193 6.33 1.03 4.20
CA GLU A 193 6.79 0.87 2.82
C GLU A 193 6.06 -0.25 2.06
N LEU A 194 5.52 -1.26 2.77
CA LEU A 194 4.69 -2.32 2.20
C LEU A 194 3.31 -1.82 1.79
#